data_26e4f2ee7934fbd0864ea6a85330e706
#
_entry.id   26e4f2ee7934fbd0864ea6a85330e706
#
_cell.length_a   1.000
_cell.length_b   1.000
_cell.length_c   1.000
_cell.angle_alpha   90.00
_cell.angle_beta   90.00
_cell.angle_gamma   90.00
#
_symmetry.space_group_name_H-M   'P 1'
#
loop_
_entity.id
_entity.type
_entity.pdbx_description
1 polymer ?
#
loop_
_entity_poly.entity_id
_entity_poly.type
_entity_poly.pdbx_seq_one_letter_code
_entity_poly.pdbx_strand_id
1 'polypeptide(L)'
;MNPPRRIAARFLTSSLAAFAVCLAAVAGSPPASAATLGSPNLGGYCNFKHGTNVLFSAGPLNLFDAYSWRCTLPPGSPVDGIDVNAACRWQYGNGAYGYTTNRNWAHSWQCRR
;
A
#
# COMPACT_ATOMS: atom_id res chain seq x y z
N MET A 1 -2.21 -37.80 -50.30
CA MET A 1 -1.81 -37.71 -49.59
C MET A 1 -1.80 -37.39 -48.88
N ASN A 2 -1.90 -37.07 -48.92
CA ASN A 2 -1.80 -36.69 -47.96
C ASN A 2 -1.87 -36.51 -47.14
N PRO A 3 -2.14 -36.32 -47.07
CA PRO A 3 -2.08 -35.98 -46.06
C PRO A 3 -2.04 -35.76 -45.36
N PRO A 4 -2.04 -35.45 -45.22
CA PRO A 4 -1.88 -35.34 -44.23
C PRO A 4 -2.24 -34.90 -43.59
N ARG A 5 -2.34 -34.67 -43.63
CA ARG A 5 -2.39 -34.34 -42.93
C ARG A 5 -2.62 -34.10 -42.04
N ARG A 6 -2.71 -34.07 -42.06
CA ARG A 6 -2.73 -33.92 -41.20
C ARG A 6 -2.63 -33.50 -40.41
N ILE A 7 -2.60 -33.14 -40.43
CA ILE A 7 -2.25 -32.88 -39.63
C ILE A 7 -2.63 -32.36 -38.97
N ALA A 8 -2.62 -31.86 -39.34
CA ALA A 8 -2.89 -31.11 -38.57
C ALA A 8 -3.48 -31.24 -37.54
N ALA A 9 -3.95 -31.24 -37.55
CA ALA A 9 -4.51 -31.32 -36.51
C ALA A 9 -3.79 -31.44 -35.39
N ARG A 10 -3.28 -31.54 -35.38
CA ARG A 10 -2.64 -31.73 -34.40
C ARG A 10 -2.41 -30.84 -33.61
N PHE A 11 -2.54 -30.44 -33.61
CA PHE A 11 -2.26 -29.91 -32.76
C PHE A 11 -2.80 -29.18 -32.32
N LEU A 12 -2.79 -28.84 -32.86
CA LEU A 12 -3.24 -28.05 -32.31
C LEU A 12 -3.83 -28.01 -31.20
N THR A 13 -4.24 -28.31 -30.92
CA THR A 13 -4.85 -28.49 -29.74
C THR A 13 -4.05 -28.35 -28.58
N SER A 14 -2.90 -28.63 -28.67
CA SER A 14 -2.06 -28.57 -27.52
C SER A 14 -1.96 -27.21 -26.96
N SER A 15 -2.05 -26.25 -27.77
CA SER A 15 -1.89 -24.96 -27.23
C SER A 15 -3.00 -24.56 -26.35
N LEU A 16 -4.13 -25.10 -26.57
CA LEU A 16 -5.21 -24.78 -25.71
C LEU A 16 -5.01 -25.17 -24.31
N ALA A 17 -4.46 -26.27 -24.17
CA ALA A 17 -4.23 -26.75 -22.85
C ALA A 17 -3.34 -25.83 -22.08
N ALA A 18 -2.41 -25.23 -22.72
CA ALA A 18 -1.50 -24.37 -22.05
C ALA A 18 -2.18 -23.18 -21.50
N PHE A 19 -3.09 -22.63 -22.20
CA PHE A 19 -3.74 -21.49 -21.68
C PHE A 19 -4.62 -21.78 -20.54
N ALA A 20 -5.30 -22.85 -20.59
CA ALA A 20 -6.14 -23.21 -19.49
C ALA A 20 -5.33 -23.34 -18.24
N VAL A 21 -4.14 -23.82 -18.35
CA VAL A 21 -3.30 -23.97 -17.20
C VAL A 21 -2.96 -22.65 -16.58
N CYS A 22 -2.66 -21.67 -17.35
CA CYS A 22 -2.33 -20.40 -16.81
C CYS A 22 -3.48 -19.79 -16.06
N LEU A 23 -4.67 -19.94 -16.58
CA LEU A 23 -5.80 -19.41 -15.89
C LEU A 23 -6.06 -20.14 -14.60
N ALA A 24 -5.88 -21.40 -14.61
CA ALA A 24 -6.08 -22.15 -13.41
C ALA A 24 -5.11 -21.71 -12.32
N ALA A 25 -3.90 -21.41 -12.68
CA ALA A 25 -2.95 -20.97 -11.70
C ALA A 25 -3.38 -19.64 -11.09
N VAL A 26 -3.89 -18.76 -11.89
CA VAL A 26 -4.36 -17.50 -11.37
C VAL A 26 -5.57 -17.72 -10.48
N ALA A 27 -6.47 -18.53 -10.90
CA ALA A 27 -7.66 -18.78 -10.12
C ALA A 27 -7.34 -19.45 -8.81
N GLY A 28 -6.30 -20.22 -8.76
CA GLY A 28 -5.93 -20.88 -7.53
C GLY A 28 -5.09 -20.03 -6.60
N SER A 29 -4.76 -18.83 -6.98
CA SER A 29 -3.97 -17.97 -6.12
C SER A 29 -4.82 -17.46 -4.98
N PRO A 30 -4.27 -17.36 -3.79
CA PRO A 30 -5.00 -16.70 -2.70
C PRO A 30 -5.21 -15.24 -3.06
N PRO A 31 -6.19 -14.60 -2.44
CA PRO A 31 -6.36 -13.16 -2.63
C PRO A 31 -5.06 -12.47 -2.34
N ALA A 32 -4.75 -11.47 -3.09
CA ALA A 32 -3.54 -10.73 -2.88
C ALA A 32 -3.56 -10.15 -1.47
N SER A 33 -2.51 -10.39 -0.72
CA SER A 33 -2.34 -9.74 0.56
C SER A 33 -2.08 -8.28 0.33
N ALA A 34 -2.45 -7.46 1.29
CA ALA A 34 -2.09 -6.06 1.24
C ALA A 34 -0.58 -5.94 1.21
N ALA A 35 -0.07 -5.19 0.28
CA ALA A 35 1.36 -4.99 0.16
C ALA A 35 1.79 -3.85 1.07
N THR A 36 2.91 -4.04 1.75
CA THR A 36 3.52 -2.97 2.52
C THR A 36 4.24 -2.03 1.56
N LEU A 37 3.88 -0.76 1.61
CA LEU A 37 4.48 0.24 0.74
C LEU A 37 5.65 0.95 1.41
N GLY A 38 5.59 1.08 2.71
CA GLY A 38 6.64 1.73 3.48
C GLY A 38 6.09 2.48 4.66
N SER A 39 6.96 3.16 5.38
CA SER A 39 6.55 3.98 6.50
C SER A 39 5.89 5.27 6.02
N PRO A 40 4.90 5.78 6.73
CA PRO A 40 4.28 7.05 6.35
C PRO A 40 5.22 8.22 6.67
N ASN A 41 5.27 9.16 5.74
CA ASN A 41 5.99 10.42 5.96
C ASN A 41 5.03 11.41 6.59
N LEU A 42 4.86 11.33 7.89
CA LEU A 42 3.88 12.15 8.57
C LEU A 42 4.26 13.62 8.61
N GLY A 43 5.55 13.92 8.77
CA GLY A 43 6.00 15.31 8.73
C GLY A 43 5.76 15.94 7.38
N GLY A 44 6.03 15.22 6.31
CA GLY A 44 5.77 15.71 4.96
C GLY A 44 4.28 15.94 4.73
N TYR A 45 3.44 15.04 5.25
CA TYR A 45 2.01 15.19 5.12
C TYR A 45 1.51 16.41 5.89
N CYS A 46 2.06 16.67 7.08
CA CYS A 46 1.69 17.86 7.83
C CYS A 46 2.02 19.14 7.07
N ASN A 47 3.18 19.19 6.42
CA ASN A 47 3.53 20.33 5.59
C ASN A 47 2.59 20.49 4.41
N PHE A 48 2.26 19.40 3.76
CA PHE A 48 1.33 19.42 2.64
C PHE A 48 -0.05 19.90 3.09
N LYS A 49 -0.54 19.37 4.21
CA LYS A 49 -1.88 19.66 4.70
C LYS A 49 -2.04 21.11 5.06
N HIS A 50 -1.05 21.70 5.70
CA HIS A 50 -1.16 23.06 6.15
C HIS A 50 -0.77 24.11 5.10
N GLY A 51 0.03 23.68 4.10
CA GLY A 51 0.29 24.53 2.95
C GLY A 51 0.90 25.87 3.30
N THR A 52 1.75 25.93 4.30
CA THR A 52 2.32 27.20 4.76
C THR A 52 3.82 27.22 4.52
N ASN A 53 4.42 28.38 4.73
CA ASN A 53 5.87 28.51 4.67
C ASN A 53 6.54 28.04 5.95
N VAL A 54 5.77 27.72 6.97
CA VAL A 54 6.28 27.21 8.21
C VAL A 54 6.45 25.71 8.10
N LEU A 55 7.62 25.21 8.46
CA LEU A 55 7.87 23.79 8.41
C LEU A 55 7.21 23.11 9.60
N PHE A 56 6.27 22.25 9.29
CA PHE A 56 5.65 21.41 10.30
C PHE A 56 6.47 20.14 10.47
N SER A 57 6.40 19.60 11.67
CA SER A 57 6.92 18.28 11.96
C SER A 57 5.78 17.41 12.41
N ALA A 58 6.04 16.15 12.64
CA ALA A 58 5.07 15.24 13.20
C ALA A 58 5.72 14.52 14.37
N GLY A 59 4.97 14.34 15.42
CA GLY A 59 5.46 13.62 16.59
C GLY A 59 4.32 13.01 17.38
N PRO A 60 4.58 11.91 18.07
CA PRO A 60 3.57 11.32 18.94
C PRO A 60 3.53 12.05 20.28
N LEU A 61 2.34 12.20 20.83
CA LEU A 61 2.20 12.70 22.19
C LEU A 61 2.61 11.66 23.21
N ASN A 62 2.48 10.38 22.85
CA ASN A 62 2.82 9.28 23.70
C ASN A 62 3.43 8.17 22.87
N LEU A 63 4.66 7.78 23.21
CA LEU A 63 5.37 6.73 22.45
C LEU A 63 4.66 5.39 22.52
N PHE A 64 3.81 5.18 23.50
CA PHE A 64 3.09 3.93 23.69
C PHE A 64 1.67 3.98 23.16
N ASP A 65 1.39 4.93 22.26
CA ASP A 65 0.08 5.06 21.65
C ASP A 65 0.25 5.40 20.16
N ALA A 66 -0.07 4.44 19.31
CA ALA A 66 0.05 4.62 17.87
C ALA A 66 -0.85 5.73 17.34
N TYR A 67 -1.91 6.06 18.05
CA TYR A 67 -2.89 7.04 17.61
C TYR A 67 -2.63 8.44 18.14
N SER A 68 -1.48 8.65 18.77
CA SER A 68 -1.16 9.93 19.40
C SER A 68 -0.37 10.89 18.52
N TRP A 69 -0.22 10.59 17.26
CA TRP A 69 0.54 11.44 16.34
C TRP A 69 -0.16 12.76 16.09
N ARG A 70 0.64 13.82 16.08
CA ARG A 70 0.15 15.18 15.85
C ARG A 70 1.08 15.91 14.90
N CYS A 71 0.51 16.79 14.10
CA CYS A 71 1.31 17.80 13.42
C CYS A 71 1.78 18.80 14.46
N THR A 72 3.04 19.17 14.41
CA THR A 72 3.63 20.04 15.41
C THR A 72 4.33 21.22 14.75
N LEU A 73 4.33 22.34 15.44
CA LEU A 73 5.14 23.49 15.07
C LEU A 73 6.38 23.52 15.94
N PRO A 74 7.50 24.05 15.43
CA PRO A 74 8.67 24.24 16.29
C PRO A 74 8.32 25.17 17.45
N PRO A 75 8.76 24.86 18.67
CA PRO A 75 9.65 23.78 19.05
C PRO A 75 8.95 22.46 19.42
N GLY A 76 7.82 22.17 18.88
CA GLY A 76 7.16 20.91 19.14
C GLY A 76 5.75 21.06 19.71
N SER A 77 5.14 22.23 19.53
CA SER A 77 3.78 22.47 19.99
C SER A 77 2.81 21.71 19.10
N PRO A 78 1.96 20.84 19.66
CA PRO A 78 0.98 20.12 18.85
C PRO A 78 -0.09 21.07 18.30
N VAL A 79 -0.45 20.85 17.06
CA VAL A 79 -1.45 21.68 16.39
C VAL A 79 -2.72 20.89 16.15
N ASP A 80 -2.60 19.75 15.46
CA ASP A 80 -3.75 18.91 15.16
C ASP A 80 -3.34 17.45 14.99
N GLY A 81 -4.33 16.59 14.95
CA GLY A 81 -4.11 15.17 14.78
C GLY A 81 -3.76 14.81 13.34
N ILE A 82 -3.27 13.61 13.16
CA ILE A 82 -2.90 13.10 11.86
C ILE A 82 -3.77 11.91 11.50
N ASP A 83 -4.43 12.00 10.35
CA ASP A 83 -5.10 10.86 9.75
C ASP A 83 -4.07 10.10 8.94
N VAL A 84 -3.58 8.98 9.47
CA VAL A 84 -2.53 8.22 8.80
C VAL A 84 -3.02 7.63 7.48
N ASN A 85 -4.31 7.32 7.36
CA ASN A 85 -4.85 6.87 6.08
C ASN A 85 -4.70 7.96 5.03
N ALA A 86 -5.01 9.20 5.39
CA ALA A 86 -4.86 10.32 4.46
C ALA A 86 -3.40 10.57 4.12
N ALA A 87 -2.52 10.44 5.09
CA ALA A 87 -1.08 10.59 4.85
C ALA A 87 -0.57 9.53 3.88
N CYS A 88 -1.01 8.29 4.04
CA CYS A 88 -0.62 7.22 3.14
C CYS A 88 -1.16 7.44 1.73
N ARG A 89 -2.40 7.93 1.60
CA ARG A 89 -2.94 8.24 0.27
C ARG A 89 -2.19 9.39 -0.39
N TRP A 90 -1.82 10.39 0.39
CA TRP A 90 -1.03 11.49 -0.14
C TRP A 90 0.32 11.02 -0.65
N GLN A 91 0.95 10.12 0.09
CA GLN A 91 2.31 9.66 -0.23
C GLN A 91 2.34 8.63 -1.34
N TYR A 92 1.41 7.70 -1.36
CA TYR A 92 1.44 6.53 -2.26
C TYR A 92 0.27 6.47 -3.24
N GLY A 93 -0.69 7.39 -3.14
CA GLY A 93 -1.81 7.43 -4.07
C GLY A 93 -3.06 6.75 -3.54
N ASN A 94 -4.09 6.79 -4.37
CA ASN A 94 -5.39 6.23 -3.99
C ASN A 94 -5.27 4.75 -3.69
N GLY A 95 -6.06 4.33 -2.73
CA GLY A 95 -6.06 2.94 -2.30
C GLY A 95 -5.09 2.65 -1.19
N ALA A 96 -4.13 3.53 -0.94
CA ALA A 96 -3.21 3.35 0.18
C ALA A 96 -3.90 3.69 1.50
N TYR A 97 -3.51 3.00 2.54
CA TYR A 97 -4.08 3.23 3.87
C TYR A 97 -3.02 2.95 4.94
N GLY A 98 -3.27 3.48 6.12
CA GLY A 98 -2.38 3.26 7.25
C GLY A 98 -2.73 1.99 7.99
N TYR A 99 -1.72 1.27 8.44
CA TYR A 99 -1.87 0.07 9.23
C TYR A 99 -0.87 0.10 10.37
N THR A 100 -1.33 -0.08 11.59
CA THR A 100 -0.42 -0.17 12.72
C THR A 100 -0.22 -1.64 13.08
N THR A 101 1.03 -2.04 13.23
CA THR A 101 1.35 -3.40 13.64
C THR A 101 1.29 -3.56 15.15
N ASN A 102 1.28 -2.46 15.89
CA ASN A 102 1.21 -2.49 17.34
C ASN A 102 0.61 -1.17 17.83
N ARG A 103 -0.65 -1.21 18.23
CA ARG A 103 -1.34 0.00 18.66
C ARG A 103 -0.72 0.65 19.90
N ASN A 104 0.09 -0.07 20.61
CA ASN A 104 0.76 0.41 21.81
C ASN A 104 2.18 0.90 21.52
N TRP A 105 2.51 1.14 20.28
CA TRP A 105 3.81 1.66 19.88
C TRP A 105 3.62 2.70 18.78
N ALA A 106 4.01 3.93 19.06
CA ALA A 106 3.76 5.03 18.14
C ALA A 106 4.43 4.84 16.78
N HIS A 107 5.59 4.22 16.72
CA HIS A 107 6.36 4.05 15.50
C HIS A 107 6.05 2.76 14.76
N SER A 108 4.86 2.23 14.92
CA SER A 108 4.47 0.96 14.31
C SER A 108 3.62 1.12 13.04
N TRP A 109 3.47 2.32 12.53
CA TRP A 109 2.65 2.57 11.35
C TRP A 109 3.35 2.16 10.06
N GLN A 110 2.57 1.60 9.16
CA GLN A 110 2.98 1.29 7.79
C GLN A 110 1.90 1.77 6.85
N CYS A 111 2.29 2.12 5.63
CA CYS A 111 1.32 2.33 4.57
C CYS A 111 1.21 1.04 3.76
N ARG A 112 -0.01 0.67 3.43
CA ARG A 112 -0.31 -0.54 2.66
C ARG A 112 -1.29 -0.22 1.54
N ARG A 113 -1.39 -1.15 0.61
CA ARG A 113 -2.38 -1.04 -0.46
C ARG A 113 -2.99 -2.39 -0.74
#